data_8b5b24449d6820c99c343395a71ccd93
#
_entry.id   8b5b24449d6820c99c343395a71ccd93
#
_cell.length_a   1.000
_cell.length_b   1.000
_cell.length_c   1.000
_cell.angle_alpha   90.00
_cell.angle_beta   90.00
_cell.angle_gamma   90.00
#
_symmetry.space_group_name_H-M   'P 1'
#
loop_
_entity.id
_entity.type
_entity.pdbx_description
1 polymer ?
#
loop_
_entity_poly.entity_id
_entity_poly.type
_entity_poly.pdbx_seq_one_letter_code
_entity_poly.pdbx_strand_id
1 'polypeptide(L)'
;MAMNALNPRIRVIWVVRSLIGALILGGAAGGIAVYRSASLTIPASLTVLFVALGVGHAILRYRSWQYVVGDDALYLERGVLTQVRTEVPLVRIQHVDSRRSAVERLVGLASTVVYTAGSRGADVTIPGLTPDDASDLRQRLKGLAIDAG
;
A
#
# COMPACT_ATOMS: atom_id res chain seq x y z
N MET A 1 13.20 -14.41 -12.88
CA MET A 1 13.13 -12.93 -12.80
C MET A 1 13.15 -12.53 -11.32
N ALA A 2 13.98 -11.57 -10.93
CA ALA A 2 14.03 -11.10 -9.54
C ALA A 2 12.80 -10.22 -9.26
N MET A 3 12.02 -10.57 -8.23
CA MET A 3 10.91 -9.75 -7.76
C MET A 3 11.44 -8.54 -6.99
N ASN A 4 10.92 -7.36 -7.30
CA ASN A 4 11.27 -6.13 -6.61
C ASN A 4 10.39 -5.95 -5.37
N ALA A 5 11.02 -5.67 -4.23
CA ALA A 5 10.34 -5.31 -3.00
C ALA A 5 10.09 -3.79 -2.96
N LEU A 6 9.08 -3.40 -2.17
CA LEU A 6 8.82 -1.99 -1.92
C LEU A 6 9.91 -1.36 -1.04
N ASN A 7 10.01 -0.02 -1.07
CA ASN A 7 10.92 0.68 -0.16
C ASN A 7 10.49 0.48 1.32
N PRO A 8 11.42 0.17 2.24
CA PRO A 8 11.10 -0.08 3.65
C PRO A 8 10.35 1.06 4.36
N ARG A 9 10.49 2.30 3.90
CA ARG A 9 9.81 3.48 4.47
C ARG A 9 8.28 3.41 4.35
N ILE A 10 7.73 2.62 3.42
CA ILE A 10 6.27 2.46 3.31
C ILE A 10 5.66 1.87 4.58
N ARG A 11 6.42 1.08 5.34
CA ARG A 11 5.99 0.55 6.64
C ARG A 11 5.60 1.66 7.60
N VAL A 12 6.33 2.77 7.60
CA VAL A 12 6.05 3.93 8.46
C VAL A 12 4.66 4.48 8.18
N ILE A 13 4.30 4.65 6.90
CA ILE A 13 2.96 5.13 6.52
C ILE A 13 1.88 4.18 7.04
N TRP A 14 2.06 2.88 6.84
CA TRP A 14 1.07 1.88 7.25
C TRP A 14 0.95 1.75 8.77
N VAL A 15 2.08 1.80 9.49
CA VAL A 15 2.10 1.82 10.97
C VAL A 15 1.42 3.08 11.50
N VAL A 16 1.79 4.26 11.01
CA VAL A 16 1.16 5.53 11.44
C VAL A 16 -0.34 5.51 11.19
N ARG A 17 -0.79 5.01 10.04
CA ARG A 17 -2.22 4.87 9.73
C ARG A 17 -2.94 3.93 10.70
N SER A 18 -2.31 2.82 11.07
CA SER A 18 -2.85 1.88 12.06
C SER A 18 -2.91 2.50 13.46
N LEU A 19 -1.87 3.25 13.86
CA LEU A 19 -1.82 3.97 15.13
C LEU A 19 -2.94 5.02 15.22
N ILE A 20 -3.13 5.83 14.18
CA ILE A 20 -4.21 6.82 14.14
C ILE A 20 -5.57 6.13 14.30
N GLY A 21 -5.82 5.04 13.57
CA GLY A 21 -7.06 4.26 13.69
C GLY A 21 -7.27 3.71 15.10
N ALA A 22 -6.25 3.13 15.70
CA ALA A 22 -6.32 2.59 17.07
C ALA A 22 -6.55 3.68 18.11
N LEU A 23 -5.94 4.86 17.98
CA LEU A 23 -6.11 5.99 18.88
C LEU A 23 -7.53 6.59 18.77
N ILE A 24 -8.08 6.69 17.57
CA ILE A 24 -9.46 7.15 17.38
C ILE A 24 -10.45 6.20 18.06
N LEU A 25 -10.32 4.90 17.81
CA LEU A 25 -11.21 3.88 18.41
C LEU A 25 -11.04 3.81 19.93
N GLY A 26 -9.79 3.80 20.41
CA GLY A 26 -9.47 3.79 21.84
C GLY A 26 -9.93 5.06 22.55
N GLY A 27 -9.75 6.23 21.94
CA GLY A 27 -10.21 7.51 22.45
C GLY A 27 -11.74 7.57 22.55
N ALA A 28 -12.45 7.10 21.54
CA ALA A 28 -13.91 7.02 21.55
C ALA A 28 -14.41 6.07 22.66
N ALA A 29 -13.83 4.87 22.77
CA ALA A 29 -14.17 3.91 23.81
C ALA A 29 -13.84 4.44 25.23
N GLY A 30 -12.70 5.12 25.38
CA GLY A 30 -12.30 5.77 26.62
C GLY A 30 -13.24 6.89 27.04
N GLY A 31 -13.64 7.73 26.10
CA GLY A 31 -14.63 8.80 26.33
C GLY A 31 -15.99 8.25 26.80
N ILE A 32 -16.47 7.17 26.18
CA ILE A 32 -17.70 6.50 26.60
C ILE A 32 -17.54 5.91 28.03
N ALA A 33 -16.38 5.30 28.33
CA ALA A 33 -16.12 4.74 29.67
C ALA A 33 -16.11 5.83 30.74
N VAL A 34 -15.48 6.97 30.47
CA VAL A 34 -15.51 8.14 31.41
C VAL A 34 -16.93 8.65 31.59
N TYR A 35 -17.69 8.84 30.52
CA TYR A 35 -19.08 9.30 30.59
C TYR A 35 -19.95 8.37 31.41
N ARG A 36 -19.72 7.07 31.38
CA ARG A 36 -20.45 6.06 32.15
C ARG A 36 -19.84 5.77 33.53
N SER A 37 -18.85 6.53 33.95
CA SER A 37 -18.10 6.29 35.20
C SER A 37 -17.56 4.86 35.30
N ALA A 38 -17.23 4.26 34.15
CA ALA A 38 -16.70 2.90 34.05
C ALA A 38 -15.16 2.92 34.08
N SER A 39 -14.56 1.75 34.33
CA SER A 39 -13.09 1.60 34.34
C SER A 39 -12.51 1.84 32.95
N LEU A 40 -11.36 2.54 32.91
CA LEU A 40 -10.57 2.75 31.69
C LEU A 40 -9.69 1.55 31.31
N THR A 41 -9.60 0.51 32.12
CA THR A 41 -8.75 -0.64 31.88
C THR A 41 -9.11 -1.38 30.59
N ILE A 42 -10.41 -1.56 30.32
CA ILE A 42 -10.90 -2.25 29.12
C ILE A 42 -10.57 -1.45 27.84
N PRO A 43 -10.95 -0.16 27.70
CA PRO A 43 -10.59 0.60 26.49
C PRO A 43 -9.08 0.75 26.32
N ALA A 44 -8.30 0.88 27.40
CA ALA A 44 -6.83 0.94 27.31
C ALA A 44 -6.23 -0.36 26.79
N SER A 45 -6.63 -1.51 27.32
CA SER A 45 -6.13 -2.81 26.85
C SER A 45 -6.55 -3.11 25.40
N LEU A 46 -7.76 -2.77 25.00
CA LEU A 46 -8.19 -2.87 23.60
C LEU A 46 -7.36 -1.98 22.67
N THR A 47 -7.05 -0.75 23.09
CA THR A 47 -6.21 0.15 22.30
C THR A 47 -4.82 -0.45 22.07
N VAL A 48 -4.19 -0.96 23.13
CA VAL A 48 -2.87 -1.63 23.02
C VAL A 48 -2.94 -2.83 22.09
N LEU A 49 -3.99 -3.65 22.19
CA LEU A 49 -4.20 -4.80 21.32
C LEU A 49 -4.33 -4.36 19.84
N PHE A 50 -5.16 -3.36 19.55
CA PHE A 50 -5.32 -2.84 18.18
C PHE A 50 -4.03 -2.24 17.62
N VAL A 51 -3.23 -1.55 18.43
CA VAL A 51 -1.90 -1.07 18.05
C VAL A 51 -1.00 -2.25 17.68
N ALA A 52 -0.90 -3.27 18.52
CA ALA A 52 -0.06 -4.44 18.27
C ALA A 52 -0.47 -5.18 16.99
N LEU A 53 -1.77 -5.41 16.79
CA LEU A 53 -2.31 -6.04 15.58
C LEU A 53 -2.06 -5.18 14.33
N GLY A 54 -2.23 -3.86 14.43
CA GLY A 54 -2.00 -2.93 13.32
C GLY A 54 -0.55 -2.87 12.88
N VAL A 55 0.39 -2.84 13.83
CA VAL A 55 1.83 -2.88 13.56
C VAL A 55 2.21 -4.22 12.93
N GLY A 56 1.76 -5.33 13.51
CA GLY A 56 2.00 -6.67 12.97
C GLY A 56 1.47 -6.81 11.53
N HIS A 57 0.25 -6.34 11.29
CA HIS A 57 -0.33 -6.33 9.95
C HIS A 57 0.47 -5.47 8.95
N ALA A 58 0.93 -4.29 9.35
CA ALA A 58 1.74 -3.41 8.50
C ALA A 58 3.06 -4.08 8.08
N ILE A 59 3.71 -4.79 9.01
CA ILE A 59 4.96 -5.53 8.74
C ILE A 59 4.70 -6.70 7.78
N LEU A 60 3.66 -7.50 8.05
CA LEU A 60 3.29 -8.63 7.19
C LEU A 60 2.89 -8.16 5.79
N ARG A 61 2.14 -7.07 5.70
CA ARG A 61 1.75 -6.46 4.43
C ARG A 61 2.97 -6.03 3.62
N TYR A 62 3.96 -5.42 4.25
CA TYR A 62 5.21 -5.06 3.57
C TYR A 62 5.92 -6.28 3.01
N ARG A 63 5.99 -7.37 3.78
CA ARG A 63 6.68 -8.61 3.38
C ARG A 63 5.96 -9.35 2.25
N SER A 64 4.64 -9.21 2.17
CA SER A 64 3.82 -9.87 1.16
C SER A 64 3.71 -9.11 -0.17
N TRP A 65 4.26 -7.87 -0.23
CA TRP A 65 4.18 -7.04 -1.43
C TRP A 65 5.42 -7.19 -2.31
N GLN A 66 5.22 -7.65 -3.53
CA GLN A 66 6.28 -7.80 -4.52
C GLN A 66 5.73 -7.49 -5.91
N TYR A 67 6.61 -7.02 -6.81
CA TYR A 67 6.27 -6.82 -8.21
C TYR A 67 7.45 -7.12 -9.12
N VAL A 68 7.17 -7.47 -10.38
CA VAL A 68 8.19 -7.63 -11.42
C VAL A 68 7.63 -7.17 -12.75
N VAL A 69 8.44 -6.46 -13.51
CA VAL A 69 8.15 -6.07 -14.89
C VAL A 69 8.77 -7.12 -15.79
N GLY A 70 7.92 -7.95 -16.40
CA GLY A 70 8.29 -8.92 -17.42
C GLY A 70 8.34 -8.31 -18.81
N ASP A 71 8.61 -9.14 -19.81
CA ASP A 71 8.68 -8.72 -21.22
C ASP A 71 7.29 -8.58 -21.84
N ASP A 72 6.29 -9.28 -21.30
CA ASP A 72 4.91 -9.35 -21.80
C ASP A 72 3.87 -8.79 -20.84
N ALA A 73 4.17 -8.82 -19.53
CA ALA A 73 3.24 -8.40 -18.48
C ALA A 73 3.94 -7.83 -17.25
N LEU A 74 3.20 -6.99 -16.52
CA LEU A 74 3.53 -6.56 -15.16
C LEU A 74 2.88 -7.52 -14.17
N TYR A 75 3.68 -8.16 -13.34
CA TYR A 75 3.24 -9.11 -12.31
C TYR A 75 3.32 -8.45 -10.93
N LEU A 76 2.24 -8.60 -10.15
CA LEU A 76 2.16 -8.11 -8.78
C LEU A 76 1.67 -9.21 -7.87
N GLU A 77 2.28 -9.32 -6.72
CA GLU A 77 1.86 -10.22 -5.65
C GLU A 77 1.69 -9.43 -4.36
N ARG A 78 0.53 -9.59 -3.71
CA ARG A 78 0.18 -8.84 -2.51
C ARG A 78 -0.82 -9.60 -1.65
N GLY A 79 -0.89 -9.27 -0.37
CA GLY A 79 -1.89 -9.75 0.58
C GLY A 79 -1.32 -10.56 1.73
N VAL A 80 -1.85 -10.36 2.93
CA VAL A 80 -1.41 -11.00 4.17
C VAL A 80 -2.22 -12.28 4.43
N LEU A 81 -3.55 -12.15 4.47
CA LEU A 81 -4.47 -13.27 4.72
C LEU A 81 -4.91 -13.95 3.44
N THR A 82 -5.08 -13.17 2.38
CA THR A 82 -5.44 -13.65 1.05
C THR A 82 -4.38 -13.17 0.08
N GLN A 83 -3.64 -14.10 -0.54
CA GLN A 83 -2.69 -13.76 -1.59
C GLN A 83 -3.44 -13.42 -2.88
N VAL A 84 -3.16 -12.24 -3.42
CA VAL A 84 -3.67 -11.78 -4.70
C VAL A 84 -2.48 -11.65 -5.66
N ARG A 85 -2.53 -12.40 -6.74
CA ARG A 85 -1.60 -12.29 -7.87
C ARG A 85 -2.32 -11.58 -8.99
N THR A 86 -1.75 -10.47 -9.44
CA THR A 86 -2.30 -9.68 -10.54
C THR A 86 -1.29 -9.68 -11.68
N GLU A 87 -1.75 -10.03 -12.85
CA GLU A 87 -1.00 -9.96 -14.10
C GLU A 87 -1.66 -8.92 -15.00
N VAL A 88 -0.87 -7.95 -15.42
CA VAL A 88 -1.30 -6.86 -16.31
C VAL A 88 -0.54 -6.96 -17.62
N PRO A 89 -1.15 -7.49 -18.70
CA PRO A 89 -0.52 -7.50 -20.01
C PRO A 89 -0.14 -6.11 -20.48
N LEU A 90 1.09 -5.92 -20.97
CA LEU A 90 1.61 -4.60 -21.37
C LEU A 90 0.76 -3.98 -22.47
N VAL A 91 0.22 -4.76 -23.39
CA VAL A 91 -0.69 -4.30 -24.47
C VAL A 91 -1.99 -3.69 -23.95
N ARG A 92 -2.37 -3.95 -22.71
CA ARG A 92 -3.58 -3.39 -22.07
C ARG A 92 -3.32 -2.10 -21.30
N ILE A 93 -2.07 -1.71 -21.13
CA ILE A 93 -1.71 -0.48 -20.44
C ILE A 93 -2.06 0.72 -21.33
N GLN A 94 -2.98 1.56 -20.85
CA GLN A 94 -3.37 2.78 -21.54
C GLN A 94 -2.55 3.97 -21.07
N HIS A 95 -2.26 4.01 -19.78
CA HIS A 95 -1.72 5.20 -19.15
C HIS A 95 -0.99 4.82 -17.85
N VAL A 96 0.11 5.48 -17.56
CA VAL A 96 0.91 5.25 -16.34
C VAL A 96 1.25 6.60 -15.71
N ASP A 97 0.83 6.79 -14.46
CA ASP A 97 1.09 7.99 -13.67
C ASP A 97 2.03 7.71 -12.50
N SER A 98 2.86 8.70 -12.20
CA SER A 98 3.56 8.77 -10.92
C SER A 98 2.80 9.73 -10.00
N ARG A 99 2.40 9.25 -8.83
CA ARG A 99 1.62 10.00 -7.83
C ARG A 99 2.40 10.14 -6.53
N ARG A 100 2.24 11.29 -5.89
CA ARG A 100 2.78 11.55 -4.55
C ARG A 100 1.71 12.22 -3.69
N SER A 101 1.15 11.50 -2.75
CA SER A 101 0.29 12.07 -1.71
C SER A 101 1.09 12.92 -0.73
N ALA A 102 0.39 13.73 0.09
CA ALA A 102 1.05 14.56 1.11
C ALA A 102 1.88 13.72 2.09
N VAL A 103 1.36 12.56 2.52
CA VAL A 103 2.05 11.65 3.43
C VAL A 103 3.28 11.01 2.77
N GLU A 104 3.17 10.59 1.50
CA GLU A 104 4.31 10.06 0.75
C GLU A 104 5.41 11.09 0.56
N ARG A 105 5.05 12.36 0.34
CA ARG A 105 6.03 13.46 0.27
C ARG A 105 6.81 13.64 1.56
N LEU A 106 6.17 13.51 2.72
CA LEU A 106 6.81 13.64 4.03
C LEU A 106 7.86 12.55 4.29
N VAL A 107 7.65 11.33 3.78
CA VAL A 107 8.58 10.20 3.95
C VAL A 107 9.48 9.96 2.72
N GLY A 108 9.40 10.83 1.72
CA GLY A 108 10.22 10.74 0.49
C GLY A 108 9.83 9.58 -0.41
N LEU A 109 8.54 9.23 -0.47
CA LEU A 109 8.00 8.16 -1.31
C LEU A 109 7.08 8.68 -2.41
N ALA A 110 6.79 7.77 -3.35
CA ALA A 110 5.85 7.94 -4.45
C ALA A 110 5.15 6.61 -4.75
N SER A 111 4.11 6.66 -5.55
CA SER A 111 3.41 5.49 -6.09
C SER A 111 3.31 5.59 -7.60
N THR A 112 3.34 4.45 -8.28
CA THR A 112 3.03 4.38 -9.72
C THR A 112 1.64 3.78 -9.89
N VAL A 113 0.78 4.46 -10.65
CA VAL A 113 -0.58 4.01 -10.98
C VAL A 113 -0.61 3.61 -12.44
N VAL A 114 -0.99 2.37 -12.70
CA VAL A 114 -1.11 1.79 -14.05
C VAL A 114 -2.59 1.66 -14.38
N TYR A 115 -3.02 2.38 -15.40
CA TYR A 115 -4.39 2.34 -15.90
C TYR A 115 -4.46 1.39 -17.08
N THR A 116 -5.44 0.50 -17.06
CA THR A 116 -5.58 -0.53 -18.09
C THR A 116 -6.92 -0.44 -18.83
N ALA A 117 -6.94 -0.88 -20.08
CA ALA A 117 -8.16 -1.04 -20.84
C ALA A 117 -8.97 -2.21 -20.28
N GLY A 118 -10.09 -1.94 -19.64
CA GLY A 118 -10.94 -2.99 -19.07
C GLY A 118 -12.08 -2.46 -18.20
N SER A 119 -12.78 -3.39 -17.55
CA SER A 119 -13.89 -3.08 -16.65
C SER A 119 -13.40 -2.35 -15.39
N ARG A 120 -14.32 -1.66 -14.70
CA ARG A 120 -14.08 -0.88 -13.48
C ARG A 120 -13.19 -1.63 -12.47
N GLY A 121 -12.10 -0.99 -12.03
CA GLY A 121 -11.17 -1.53 -11.04
C GLY A 121 -9.96 -2.27 -11.63
N ALA A 122 -9.71 -2.14 -12.94
CA ALA A 122 -8.52 -2.70 -13.57
C ALA A 122 -7.23 -1.88 -13.32
N ASP A 123 -7.34 -0.75 -12.60
CA ASP A 123 -6.20 0.09 -12.27
C ASP A 123 -5.36 -0.54 -11.16
N VAL A 124 -4.06 -0.53 -11.35
CA VAL A 124 -3.11 -1.13 -10.40
C VAL A 124 -2.19 -0.05 -9.86
N THR A 125 -2.07 0.00 -8.53
CA THR A 125 -1.16 0.94 -7.85
C THR A 125 0.00 0.17 -7.21
N ILE A 126 1.22 0.59 -7.53
CA ILE A 126 2.46 0.12 -6.90
C ILE A 126 2.91 1.21 -5.94
N PRO A 127 2.70 1.04 -4.62
CA PRO A 127 3.08 2.03 -3.61
C PRO A 127 4.53 1.86 -3.18
N GLY A 128 5.04 2.81 -2.37
CA GLY A 128 6.30 2.64 -1.66
C GLY A 128 7.53 2.59 -2.56
N LEU A 129 7.53 3.38 -3.61
CA LEU A 129 8.69 3.63 -4.47
C LEU A 129 9.37 4.93 -4.05
N THR A 130 10.66 5.09 -4.38
CA THR A 130 11.27 6.43 -4.38
C THR A 130 10.71 7.24 -5.56
N PRO A 131 10.78 8.58 -5.55
CA PRO A 131 10.37 9.39 -6.70
C PRO A 131 11.09 9.01 -8.00
N ASP A 132 12.37 8.68 -7.90
CA ASP A 132 13.18 8.26 -9.04
C ASP A 132 12.75 6.88 -9.55
N ASP A 133 12.60 5.89 -8.67
CA ASP A 133 12.10 4.55 -9.03
C ASP A 133 10.69 4.61 -9.66
N ALA A 134 9.81 5.47 -9.14
CA ALA A 134 8.48 5.65 -9.69
C ALA A 134 8.50 6.27 -11.09
N SER A 135 9.42 7.21 -11.32
CA SER A 135 9.62 7.83 -12.64
C SER A 135 10.21 6.83 -13.64
N ASP A 136 11.22 6.09 -13.23
CA ASP A 136 11.88 5.07 -14.04
C ASP A 136 10.91 3.94 -14.40
N LEU A 137 10.15 3.45 -13.42
CA LEU A 137 9.11 2.44 -13.64
C LEU A 137 8.05 2.93 -14.63
N ARG A 138 7.60 4.18 -14.48
CA ARG A 138 6.65 4.81 -15.42
C ARG A 138 7.19 4.85 -16.83
N GLN A 139 8.43 5.31 -17.01
CA GLN A 139 9.06 5.40 -18.33
C GLN A 139 9.25 4.01 -18.95
N ARG A 140 9.70 3.04 -18.17
CA ARG A 140 9.89 1.66 -18.60
C ARG A 140 8.57 1.02 -19.05
N LEU A 141 7.52 1.13 -18.25
CA LEU A 141 6.20 0.58 -18.60
C LEU A 141 5.62 1.26 -19.83
N LYS A 142 5.80 2.58 -19.97
CA LYS A 142 5.35 3.31 -21.16
C LYS A 142 6.09 2.84 -22.42
N GLY A 143 7.40 2.66 -22.35
CA GLY A 143 8.20 2.14 -23.48
C GLY A 143 7.74 0.75 -23.90
N LEU A 144 7.68 -0.18 -22.95
CA LEU A 144 7.26 -1.55 -23.21
C LEU A 144 5.81 -1.65 -23.73
N ALA A 145 4.90 -0.80 -23.24
CA ALA A 145 3.52 -0.76 -23.74
C ALA A 145 3.42 -0.27 -25.19
N ILE A 146 4.29 0.65 -25.61
CA ILE A 146 4.38 1.12 -26.99
C ILE A 146 4.97 0.01 -27.91
N ASP A 147 5.98 -0.69 -27.44
CA ASP A 147 6.65 -1.77 -28.20
C ASP A 147 5.75 -3.01 -28.35
N ALA A 148 4.80 -3.20 -27.41
CA ALA A 148 3.86 -4.34 -27.39
C ALA A 148 2.57 -4.12 -28.19
N GLY A 149 2.25 -2.87 -28.58
CA GLY A 149 1.03 -2.49 -29.34
C GLY A 149 1.30 -2.19 -30.78
#